data_3c4ec380b8f9f9c6f3ef38f3e9f843f5
#
_entry.id   3c4ec380b8f9f9c6f3ef38f3e9f843f5
#
_cell.length_a   1.000
_cell.length_b   1.000
_cell.length_c   1.000
_cell.angle_alpha   90.00
_cell.angle_beta   90.00
_cell.angle_gamma   90.00
#
_symmetry.space_group_name_H-M   'P 1'
#
loop_
_entity.id
_entity.type
_entity.pdbx_description
1 polymer ?
#
loop_
_entity_poly.entity_id
_entity_poly.type
_entity_poly.pdbx_seq_one_letter_code
_entity_poly.pdbx_strand_id
1 'polypeptide(L)'
;LGSLSALVLVFAISVTRGGALIPGRLILAGVAVGQLTAALSSGLVYFGPHGTAERVMFWSLGSVAGVRWNTLVLSLAVTALTVIVVFWHARTLDAFAFGERSAAGLGTDVTRIRWTLYALVSLCTAVLVSVSGIIGFVGLVIPHAVRFFVGPLHARVLPLAILAGALIVVWADIVARTLMPARELPLGLVTSAIGVPAFIWLLRRQKGI
;
A
#
# COMPACT_ATOMS: atom_id res chain seq x y z
N LEU A 1 -10.86 -3.01 11.13
CA LEU A 1 -12.27 -3.13 10.71
C LEU A 1 -12.56 -2.22 9.51
N GLY A 2 -12.27 -0.90 9.55
CA GLY A 2 -12.57 0.05 8.48
C GLY A 2 -12.00 -0.32 7.10
N SER A 3 -10.75 -0.82 7.02
CA SER A 3 -10.17 -1.25 5.74
C SER A 3 -10.81 -2.50 5.17
N LEU A 4 -11.20 -3.45 6.02
CA LEU A 4 -11.91 -4.64 5.58
C LEU A 4 -13.31 -4.29 5.09
N SER A 5 -14.03 -3.39 5.77
CA SER A 5 -15.33 -2.92 5.29
C SER A 5 -15.21 -2.15 3.97
N ALA A 6 -14.20 -1.29 3.82
CA ALA A 6 -13.93 -0.61 2.56
C ALA A 6 -13.61 -1.60 1.43
N LEU A 7 -12.79 -2.62 1.72
CA LEU A 7 -12.48 -3.69 0.75
C LEU A 7 -13.75 -4.42 0.31
N VAL A 8 -14.60 -4.85 1.26
CA VAL A 8 -15.87 -5.53 0.95
C VAL A 8 -16.77 -4.63 0.10
N LEU A 9 -16.88 -3.34 0.42
CA LEU A 9 -17.67 -2.38 -0.38
C LEU A 9 -17.12 -2.22 -1.80
N VAL A 10 -15.81 -2.06 -1.96
CA VAL A 10 -15.17 -1.95 -3.28
C VAL A 10 -15.50 -3.20 -4.11
N PHE A 11 -15.39 -4.37 -3.53
CA PHE A 11 -15.69 -5.61 -4.24
C PHE A 11 -17.17 -5.77 -4.54
N ALA A 12 -18.05 -5.47 -3.60
CA ALA A 12 -19.50 -5.53 -3.82
C ALA A 12 -19.94 -4.65 -5.00
N ILE A 13 -19.30 -3.50 -5.19
CA ILE A 13 -19.55 -2.59 -6.32
C ILE A 13 -18.89 -3.09 -7.61
N SER A 14 -17.72 -3.74 -7.51
CA SER A 14 -16.90 -4.10 -8.69
C SER A 14 -17.28 -5.42 -9.32
N VAL A 15 -17.89 -6.35 -8.57
CA VAL A 15 -18.28 -7.66 -9.05
C VAL A 15 -19.54 -7.55 -9.90
N THR A 16 -19.48 -8.07 -11.12
CA THR A 16 -20.66 -8.20 -11.99
C THR A 16 -21.53 -9.40 -11.60
N ARG A 17 -22.78 -9.43 -12.02
CA ARG A 17 -23.69 -10.59 -11.82
C ARG A 17 -23.12 -11.94 -12.27
N GLY A 18 -22.10 -11.94 -13.14
CA GLY A 18 -21.37 -13.13 -13.58
C GLY A 18 -20.07 -13.43 -12.82
N GLY A 19 -19.77 -12.73 -11.72
CA GLY A 19 -18.57 -12.96 -10.89
C GLY A 19 -17.26 -12.39 -11.48
N ALA A 20 -17.29 -11.77 -12.66
CA ALA A 20 -16.09 -11.20 -13.27
C ALA A 20 -15.74 -9.84 -12.66
N LEU A 21 -14.44 -9.65 -12.35
CA LEU A 21 -13.87 -8.38 -11.93
C LEU A 21 -13.41 -7.60 -13.17
N ILE A 22 -13.99 -6.43 -13.39
CA ILE A 22 -13.58 -5.53 -14.46
C ILE A 22 -12.57 -4.52 -13.88
N PRO A 23 -11.32 -4.47 -14.35
CA PRO A 23 -10.28 -3.59 -13.78
C PRO A 23 -10.70 -2.12 -13.67
N GLY A 24 -11.36 -1.57 -14.69
CA GLY A 24 -11.86 -0.19 -14.65
C GLY A 24 -12.92 0.06 -13.57
N ARG A 25 -13.81 -0.90 -13.32
CA ARG A 25 -14.80 -0.80 -12.23
C ARG A 25 -14.16 -0.87 -10.87
N LEU A 26 -13.10 -1.66 -10.70
CA LEU A 26 -12.37 -1.78 -9.45
C LEU A 26 -11.74 -0.43 -9.05
N ILE A 27 -11.14 0.27 -10.03
CA ILE A 27 -10.55 1.59 -9.80
C ILE A 27 -11.63 2.62 -9.43
N LEU A 28 -12.72 2.68 -10.18
CA LEU A 28 -13.82 3.60 -9.91
C LEU A 28 -14.51 3.33 -8.56
N ALA A 29 -14.72 2.06 -8.22
CA ALA A 29 -15.26 1.67 -6.93
C ALA A 29 -14.31 2.04 -5.79
N GLY A 30 -12.99 1.87 -5.98
CA GLY A 30 -11.98 2.30 -5.02
C GLY A 30 -12.02 3.80 -4.78
N VAL A 31 -12.13 4.60 -5.84
CA VAL A 31 -12.27 6.07 -5.72
C VAL A 31 -13.57 6.43 -5.00
N ALA A 32 -14.71 5.84 -5.37
CA ALA A 32 -16.00 6.13 -4.77
C ALA A 32 -16.03 5.79 -3.27
N VAL A 33 -15.55 4.61 -2.88
CA VAL A 33 -15.46 4.20 -1.47
C VAL A 33 -14.45 5.07 -0.72
N GLY A 34 -13.34 5.43 -1.37
CA GLY A 34 -12.36 6.37 -0.81
C GLY A 34 -12.98 7.74 -0.49
N GLN A 35 -13.73 8.30 -1.42
CA GLN A 35 -14.43 9.59 -1.19
C GLN A 35 -15.52 9.48 -0.11
N LEU A 36 -16.26 8.37 -0.08
CA LEU A 36 -17.25 8.13 0.97
C LEU A 36 -16.60 8.06 2.35
N THR A 37 -15.52 7.31 2.49
CA THR A 37 -14.80 7.20 3.77
C THR A 37 -14.15 8.52 4.17
N ALA A 38 -13.64 9.32 3.23
CA ALA A 38 -13.12 10.64 3.49
C ALA A 38 -14.21 11.60 3.97
N ALA A 39 -15.40 11.59 3.33
CA ALA A 39 -16.54 12.40 3.74
C ALA A 39 -17.02 12.03 5.15
N LEU A 40 -17.14 10.72 5.46
CA LEU A 40 -17.50 10.25 6.79
C LEU A 40 -16.47 10.68 7.85
N SER A 41 -15.18 10.54 7.54
CA SER A 41 -14.10 10.98 8.44
C SER A 41 -14.15 12.49 8.69
N SER A 42 -14.37 13.29 7.64
CA SER A 42 -14.51 14.74 7.76
C SER A 42 -15.73 15.12 8.60
N GLY A 43 -16.86 14.41 8.43
CA GLY A 43 -18.05 14.61 9.26
C GLY A 43 -17.78 14.30 10.74
N LEU A 44 -17.11 13.17 11.04
CA LEU A 44 -16.75 12.82 12.41
C LEU A 44 -15.78 13.83 13.03
N VAL A 45 -14.86 14.37 12.25
CA VAL A 45 -13.94 15.42 12.72
C VAL A 45 -14.71 16.73 12.98
N TYR A 46 -15.64 17.10 12.08
CA TYR A 46 -16.44 18.32 12.23
C TYR A 46 -17.32 18.33 13.49
N PHE A 47 -17.96 17.21 13.80
CA PHE A 47 -18.78 17.05 15.01
C PHE A 47 -17.99 16.60 16.24
N GLY A 48 -16.68 16.39 16.11
CA GLY A 48 -15.81 15.94 17.18
C GLY A 48 -15.42 17.05 18.17
N PRO A 49 -14.87 16.68 19.34
CA PRO A 49 -14.34 17.64 20.31
C PRO A 49 -13.24 18.51 19.72
N HIS A 50 -13.03 19.71 20.33
CA HIS A 50 -11.95 20.62 19.95
C HIS A 50 -10.58 19.90 19.92
N GLY A 51 -9.79 20.15 18.87
CA GLY A 51 -8.48 19.51 18.65
C GLY A 51 -8.52 18.14 17.97
N THR A 52 -9.72 17.61 17.63
CA THR A 52 -9.81 16.35 16.87
C THR A 52 -9.26 16.50 15.45
N ALA A 53 -9.56 17.61 14.80
CA ALA A 53 -9.05 17.91 13.46
C ALA A 53 -7.52 17.92 13.41
N GLU A 54 -6.90 18.57 14.38
CA GLU A 54 -5.44 18.67 14.50
C GLU A 54 -4.79 17.30 14.70
N ARG A 55 -5.34 16.48 15.61
CA ARG A 55 -4.84 15.10 15.85
C ARG A 55 -4.96 14.23 14.62
N VAL A 56 -6.08 14.28 13.90
CA VAL A 56 -6.28 13.50 12.67
C VAL A 56 -5.34 13.99 11.58
N MET A 57 -5.13 15.29 11.46
CA MET A 57 -4.19 15.87 10.50
C MET A 57 -2.76 15.38 10.78
N PHE A 58 -2.27 15.49 12.02
CA PHE A 58 -0.92 15.00 12.37
C PHE A 58 -0.78 13.48 12.18
N TRP A 59 -1.80 12.70 12.55
CA TRP A 59 -1.78 11.27 12.30
C TRP A 59 -1.73 10.95 10.81
N SER A 60 -2.48 11.66 9.97
CA SER A 60 -2.50 11.43 8.52
C SER A 60 -1.18 11.77 7.81
N LEU A 61 -0.35 12.61 8.41
CA LEU A 61 0.96 12.95 7.87
C LEU A 61 2.00 11.84 8.04
N GLY A 62 1.71 10.82 8.84
CA GLY A 62 2.55 9.63 9.05
C GLY A 62 3.78 9.89 9.93
N SER A 63 4.00 8.97 10.87
CA SER A 63 5.19 8.95 11.73
C SER A 63 5.40 7.55 12.30
N VAL A 64 6.66 7.15 12.48
CA VAL A 64 7.02 5.89 13.17
C VAL A 64 7.48 6.13 14.61
N ALA A 65 7.54 7.38 15.07
CA ALA A 65 8.02 7.75 16.40
C ALA A 65 7.16 7.19 17.54
N GLY A 66 5.85 6.99 17.30
CA GLY A 66 4.89 6.47 18.28
C GLY A 66 4.78 4.94 18.36
N VAL A 67 5.59 4.19 17.62
CA VAL A 67 5.52 2.73 17.57
C VAL A 67 5.95 2.12 18.92
N ARG A 68 5.09 1.26 19.48
CA ARG A 68 5.34 0.55 20.74
C ARG A 68 5.62 -0.92 20.47
N TRP A 69 6.31 -1.60 21.40
CA TRP A 69 6.62 -3.03 21.27
C TRP A 69 5.40 -3.91 21.00
N ASN A 70 4.27 -3.63 21.65
CA ASN A 70 3.02 -4.40 21.45
C ASN A 70 2.50 -4.28 20.01
N THR A 71 2.53 -3.06 19.43
CA THR A 71 2.09 -2.81 18.05
C THR A 71 3.12 -3.32 17.04
N LEU A 72 4.41 -3.28 17.39
CA LEU A 72 5.49 -3.81 16.56
C LEU A 72 5.35 -5.32 16.32
N VAL A 73 5.10 -6.10 17.40
CA VAL A 73 4.92 -7.56 17.28
C VAL A 73 3.76 -7.91 16.34
N LEU A 74 2.63 -7.23 16.49
CA LEU A 74 1.48 -7.42 15.60
C LEU A 74 1.81 -7.06 14.15
N SER A 75 2.46 -5.91 13.94
CA SER A 75 2.86 -5.43 12.60
C SER A 75 3.84 -6.40 11.94
N LEU A 76 4.82 -6.90 12.68
CA LEU A 76 5.78 -7.90 12.19
C LEU A 76 5.08 -9.21 11.84
N ALA A 77 4.18 -9.71 12.69
CA ALA A 77 3.48 -10.97 12.45
C ALA A 77 2.63 -10.91 11.17
N VAL A 78 1.85 -9.83 11.02
CA VAL A 78 0.99 -9.65 9.83
C VAL A 78 1.83 -9.43 8.57
N THR A 79 2.91 -8.66 8.67
CA THR A 79 3.82 -8.44 7.55
C THR A 79 4.53 -9.73 7.15
N ALA A 80 5.05 -10.49 8.10
CA ALA A 80 5.71 -11.76 7.84
C ALA A 80 4.76 -12.76 7.17
N LEU A 81 3.53 -12.89 7.68
CA LEU A 81 2.50 -13.72 7.06
C LEU A 81 2.23 -13.28 5.61
N THR A 82 2.07 -11.98 5.39
CA THR A 82 1.82 -11.42 4.05
C THR A 82 2.99 -11.72 3.11
N VAL A 83 4.21 -11.49 3.56
CA VAL A 83 5.42 -11.77 2.78
C VAL A 83 5.50 -13.25 2.42
N ILE A 84 5.31 -14.16 3.37
CA ILE A 84 5.35 -15.62 3.14
C ILE A 84 4.32 -16.02 2.09
N VAL A 85 3.06 -15.58 2.23
CA VAL A 85 1.99 -15.93 1.29
C VAL A 85 2.23 -15.34 -0.10
N VAL A 86 2.69 -14.09 -0.19
CA VAL A 86 3.01 -13.45 -1.48
C VAL A 86 4.18 -14.16 -2.16
N PHE A 87 5.23 -14.54 -1.43
CA PHE A 87 6.34 -15.33 -1.97
C PHE A 87 5.90 -16.71 -2.47
N TRP A 88 5.01 -17.37 -1.73
CA TRP A 88 4.45 -18.66 -2.15
C TRP A 88 3.74 -18.56 -3.51
N HIS A 89 3.05 -17.42 -3.75
CA HIS A 89 2.34 -17.16 -4.99
C HIS A 89 3.14 -16.37 -6.03
N ALA A 90 4.45 -16.18 -5.84
CA ALA A 90 5.28 -15.36 -6.74
C ALA A 90 5.23 -15.85 -8.20
N ARG A 91 5.29 -17.18 -8.42
CA ARG A 91 5.17 -17.79 -9.76
C ARG A 91 3.79 -17.57 -10.38
N THR A 92 2.74 -17.61 -9.58
CA THR A 92 1.37 -17.34 -10.04
C THR A 92 1.20 -15.87 -10.40
N LEU A 93 1.81 -14.96 -9.63
CA LEU A 93 1.85 -13.54 -9.96
C LEU A 93 2.60 -13.26 -11.27
N ASP A 94 3.69 -14.01 -11.54
CA ASP A 94 4.39 -13.94 -12.83
C ASP A 94 3.49 -14.41 -13.97
N ALA A 95 2.71 -15.50 -13.76
CA ALA A 95 1.76 -15.98 -14.76
C ALA A 95 0.63 -14.98 -15.05
N PHE A 96 0.19 -14.20 -14.05
CA PHE A 96 -0.81 -13.15 -14.25
C PHE A 96 -0.32 -12.02 -15.17
N ALA A 97 0.98 -11.78 -15.24
CA ALA A 97 1.57 -10.79 -16.16
C ALA A 97 1.37 -11.17 -17.64
N PHE A 98 1.22 -12.47 -17.94
CA PHE A 98 0.91 -12.97 -19.29
C PHE A 98 -0.58 -13.06 -19.59
N GLY A 99 -1.44 -12.63 -18.67
CA GLY A 99 -2.89 -12.60 -18.79
C GLY A 99 -3.59 -13.72 -18.02
N GLU A 100 -4.82 -13.43 -17.59
CA GLU A 100 -5.62 -14.32 -16.73
C GLU A 100 -5.96 -15.67 -17.39
N ARG A 101 -6.20 -15.65 -18.72
CA ARG A 101 -6.49 -16.87 -19.48
C ARG A 101 -5.28 -17.82 -19.50
N SER A 102 -4.09 -17.28 -19.62
CA SER A 102 -2.84 -18.06 -19.57
C SER A 102 -2.61 -18.69 -18.19
N ALA A 103 -2.86 -17.94 -17.12
CA ALA A 103 -2.75 -18.44 -15.76
C ALA A 103 -3.82 -19.51 -15.44
N ALA A 104 -5.05 -19.33 -15.90
CA ALA A 104 -6.12 -20.32 -15.76
C ALA A 104 -5.82 -21.63 -16.51
N GLY A 105 -5.19 -21.54 -17.68
CA GLY A 105 -4.75 -22.71 -18.46
C GLY A 105 -3.72 -23.59 -17.76
N LEU A 106 -3.00 -23.03 -16.77
CA LEU A 106 -2.06 -23.76 -15.90
C LEU A 106 -2.75 -24.43 -14.70
N GLY A 107 -4.09 -24.47 -14.65
CA GLY A 107 -4.85 -25.13 -13.60
C GLY A 107 -4.94 -24.34 -12.28
N THR A 108 -4.56 -23.06 -12.28
CA THR A 108 -4.64 -22.21 -11.08
C THR A 108 -6.00 -21.55 -10.96
N ASP A 109 -6.61 -21.60 -9.77
CA ASP A 109 -7.80 -20.83 -9.46
C ASP A 109 -7.44 -19.35 -9.26
N VAL A 110 -7.37 -18.64 -10.40
CA VAL A 110 -7.00 -17.19 -10.46
C VAL A 110 -7.85 -16.36 -9.52
N THR A 111 -9.15 -16.65 -9.45
CA THR A 111 -10.10 -15.89 -8.64
C THR A 111 -9.80 -16.04 -7.16
N ARG A 112 -9.61 -17.27 -6.69
CA ARG A 112 -9.32 -17.56 -5.28
C ARG A 112 -8.00 -16.94 -4.84
N ILE A 113 -6.94 -17.08 -5.64
CA ILE A 113 -5.61 -16.52 -5.31
C ILE A 113 -5.68 -14.99 -5.24
N ARG A 114 -6.36 -14.35 -6.19
CA ARG A 114 -6.55 -12.90 -6.20
C ARG A 114 -7.27 -12.41 -4.95
N TRP A 115 -8.36 -13.06 -4.55
CA TRP A 115 -9.10 -12.71 -3.34
C TRP A 115 -8.23 -12.84 -2.09
N THR A 116 -7.48 -13.93 -1.96
CA THR A 116 -6.59 -14.18 -0.84
C THR A 116 -5.52 -13.08 -0.75
N LEU A 117 -4.87 -12.76 -1.87
CA LEU A 117 -3.83 -11.72 -1.90
C LEU A 117 -4.40 -10.34 -1.58
N TYR A 118 -5.55 -9.96 -2.14
CA TYR A 118 -6.16 -8.66 -1.84
C TYR A 118 -6.57 -8.55 -0.37
N ALA A 119 -7.22 -9.56 0.20
CA ALA A 119 -7.59 -9.55 1.60
C ALA A 119 -6.38 -9.43 2.52
N LEU A 120 -5.33 -10.21 2.24
CA LEU A 120 -4.12 -10.24 3.05
C LEU A 120 -3.33 -8.92 2.97
N VAL A 121 -3.13 -8.38 1.75
CA VAL A 121 -2.45 -7.10 1.54
C VAL A 121 -3.24 -5.96 2.17
N SER A 122 -4.57 -5.95 2.03
CA SER A 122 -5.42 -4.94 2.65
C SER A 122 -5.35 -4.99 4.18
N LEU A 123 -5.36 -6.19 4.76
CA LEU A 123 -5.20 -6.38 6.20
C LEU A 123 -3.83 -5.88 6.68
N CYS A 124 -2.76 -6.26 5.97
CA CYS A 124 -1.41 -5.81 6.28
C CYS A 124 -1.30 -4.28 6.21
N THR A 125 -1.77 -3.67 5.12
CA THR A 125 -1.79 -2.22 4.96
C THR A 125 -2.58 -1.54 6.07
N ALA A 126 -3.73 -2.08 6.45
CA ALA A 126 -4.55 -1.52 7.53
C ALA A 126 -3.82 -1.51 8.87
N VAL A 127 -3.16 -2.61 9.22
CA VAL A 127 -2.38 -2.71 10.46
C VAL A 127 -1.22 -1.72 10.43
N LEU A 128 -0.47 -1.66 9.34
CA LEU A 128 0.66 -0.74 9.23
C LEU A 128 0.22 0.72 9.29
N VAL A 129 -0.80 1.11 8.51
CA VAL A 129 -1.32 2.49 8.50
C VAL A 129 -1.93 2.88 9.85
N SER A 130 -2.58 1.96 10.56
CA SER A 130 -3.12 2.26 11.90
C SER A 130 -2.03 2.64 12.91
N VAL A 131 -0.82 2.13 12.73
CA VAL A 131 0.31 2.35 13.63
C VAL A 131 1.17 3.54 13.20
N SER A 132 1.43 3.67 11.89
CA SER A 132 2.37 4.66 11.35
C SER A 132 1.70 5.85 10.65
N GLY A 133 0.38 5.85 10.49
CA GLY A 133 -0.30 6.81 9.62
C GLY A 133 0.01 6.55 8.15
N ILE A 134 -0.23 7.54 7.29
CA ILE A 134 -0.10 7.40 5.84
C ILE A 134 1.34 7.70 5.41
N ILE A 135 2.03 6.70 4.88
CA ILE A 135 3.35 6.84 4.26
C ILE A 135 3.19 6.64 2.76
N GLY A 136 3.24 7.74 2.01
CA GLY A 136 3.00 7.72 0.56
C GLY A 136 4.24 7.36 -0.26
N PHE A 137 4.01 7.04 -1.54
CA PHE A 137 5.01 6.82 -2.60
C PHE A 137 5.94 5.63 -2.46
N VAL A 138 6.31 5.18 -1.24
CA VAL A 138 7.23 4.05 -1.04
C VAL A 138 6.75 2.81 -1.78
N GLY A 139 5.49 2.42 -1.60
CA GLY A 139 4.90 1.23 -2.22
C GLY A 139 4.75 1.30 -3.75
N LEU A 140 4.73 2.50 -4.32
CA LEU A 140 4.64 2.70 -5.77
C LEU A 140 6.02 2.80 -6.42
N VAL A 141 6.88 3.63 -5.87
CA VAL A 141 8.17 3.98 -6.47
C VAL A 141 9.16 2.82 -6.36
N ILE A 142 9.26 2.20 -5.17
CA ILE A 142 10.30 1.21 -4.92
C ILE A 142 10.14 -0.06 -5.77
N PRO A 143 8.98 -0.73 -5.83
CA PRO A 143 8.85 -1.92 -6.68
C PRO A 143 9.06 -1.59 -8.15
N HIS A 144 8.66 -0.39 -8.57
CA HIS A 144 8.84 0.07 -9.94
C HIS A 144 10.32 0.30 -10.28
N ALA A 145 11.05 0.98 -9.39
CA ALA A 145 12.49 1.18 -9.52
C ALA A 145 13.24 -0.16 -9.52
N VAL A 146 12.90 -1.06 -8.59
CA VAL A 146 13.54 -2.38 -8.50
C VAL A 146 13.33 -3.20 -9.78
N ARG A 147 12.13 -3.19 -10.36
CA ARG A 147 11.86 -3.88 -11.64
C ARG A 147 12.75 -3.39 -12.78
N PHE A 148 13.11 -2.12 -12.77
CA PHE A 148 14.00 -1.56 -13.77
C PHE A 148 15.41 -2.19 -13.75
N PHE A 149 15.89 -2.57 -12.55
CA PHE A 149 17.23 -3.16 -12.38
C PHE A 149 17.26 -4.69 -12.49
N VAL A 150 16.23 -5.38 -12.00
CA VAL A 150 16.25 -6.85 -11.87
C VAL A 150 15.25 -7.57 -12.76
N GLY A 151 14.49 -6.82 -13.56
CA GLY A 151 13.46 -7.36 -14.44
C GLY A 151 12.11 -7.61 -13.74
N PRO A 152 11.12 -8.17 -14.46
CA PRO A 152 9.73 -8.24 -14.01
C PRO A 152 9.42 -9.40 -13.05
N LEU A 153 10.33 -10.37 -12.87
CA LEU A 153 10.10 -11.58 -12.08
C LEU A 153 9.86 -11.26 -10.60
N HIS A 154 8.70 -11.64 -10.06
CA HIS A 154 8.31 -11.37 -8.68
C HIS A 154 9.26 -11.99 -7.66
N ALA A 155 9.82 -13.17 -7.95
CA ALA A 155 10.79 -13.82 -7.07
C ALA A 155 12.05 -12.96 -6.80
N ARG A 156 12.45 -12.08 -7.74
CA ARG A 156 13.58 -11.16 -7.60
C ARG A 156 13.13 -9.79 -7.09
N VAL A 157 12.00 -9.32 -7.57
CA VAL A 157 11.46 -7.99 -7.22
C VAL A 157 11.04 -7.92 -5.75
N LEU A 158 10.36 -8.94 -5.22
CA LEU A 158 9.83 -8.92 -3.86
C LEU A 158 10.91 -8.72 -2.79
N PRO A 159 11.98 -9.54 -2.70
CA PRO A 159 12.99 -9.37 -1.65
C PRO A 159 13.70 -8.03 -1.75
N LEU A 160 14.04 -7.61 -2.97
CA LEU A 160 14.75 -6.35 -3.18
C LEU A 160 13.85 -5.14 -2.92
N ALA A 161 12.56 -5.20 -3.24
CA ALA A 161 11.61 -4.14 -2.93
C ALA A 161 11.38 -4.00 -1.41
N ILE A 162 11.35 -5.12 -0.68
CA ILE A 162 11.24 -5.11 0.79
C ILE A 162 12.49 -4.44 1.39
N LEU A 163 13.68 -4.87 1.00
CA LEU A 163 14.93 -4.31 1.53
C LEU A 163 15.12 -2.84 1.17
N ALA A 164 14.89 -2.48 -0.11
CA ALA A 164 15.00 -1.10 -0.56
C ALA A 164 13.95 -0.20 0.10
N GLY A 165 12.71 -0.69 0.24
CA GLY A 165 11.64 0.03 0.92
C GLY A 165 11.97 0.27 2.40
N ALA A 166 12.45 -0.75 3.11
CA ALA A 166 12.88 -0.61 4.50
C ALA A 166 14.02 0.41 4.63
N LEU A 167 15.03 0.32 3.78
CA LEU A 167 16.16 1.25 3.78
C LEU A 167 15.72 2.70 3.56
N ILE A 168 14.86 2.93 2.57
CA ILE A 168 14.38 4.28 2.25
C ILE A 168 13.51 4.85 3.39
N VAL A 169 12.68 4.05 4.03
CA VAL A 169 11.88 4.51 5.18
C VAL A 169 12.77 4.86 6.35
N VAL A 170 13.81 4.06 6.64
CA VAL A 170 14.80 4.37 7.69
C VAL A 170 15.55 5.67 7.38
N TRP A 171 16.02 5.86 6.15
CA TRP A 171 16.67 7.11 5.75
C TRP A 171 15.72 8.31 5.83
N ALA A 172 14.47 8.15 5.40
CA ALA A 172 13.48 9.20 5.50
C ALA A 172 13.17 9.57 6.96
N ASP A 173 13.14 8.60 7.88
CA ASP A 173 12.96 8.83 9.31
C ASP A 173 14.17 9.57 9.94
N ILE A 174 15.39 9.19 9.57
CA ILE A 174 16.60 9.91 9.98
C ILE A 174 16.54 11.36 9.53
N VAL A 175 16.22 11.62 8.26
CA VAL A 175 16.09 12.98 7.71
C VAL A 175 14.98 13.74 8.43
N ALA A 176 13.82 13.11 8.66
CA ALA A 176 12.69 13.73 9.34
C ALA A 176 13.03 14.20 10.76
N ARG A 177 13.87 13.45 11.47
CA ARG A 177 14.30 13.78 12.86
C ARG A 177 15.48 14.74 12.93
N THR A 178 16.35 14.78 11.90
CA THR A 178 17.58 15.55 11.94
C THR A 178 17.47 16.91 11.26
N LEU A 179 16.53 17.07 10.31
CA LEU A 179 16.43 18.28 9.49
C LEU A 179 15.98 19.51 10.30
N MET A 180 15.15 19.32 11.33
CA MET A 180 14.69 20.40 12.22
C MET A 180 14.89 20.02 13.70
N PRO A 181 15.84 20.64 14.39
CA PRO A 181 16.14 20.30 15.80
C PRO A 181 14.97 20.55 16.77
N ALA A 182 14.05 21.45 16.42
CA ALA A 182 12.95 21.87 17.30
C ALA A 182 11.62 21.12 17.05
N ARG A 183 11.48 20.42 15.92
CA ARG A 183 10.23 19.72 15.54
C ARG A 183 10.53 18.52 14.65
N GLU A 184 9.97 17.38 14.96
CA GLU A 184 10.02 16.22 14.05
C GLU A 184 9.16 16.50 12.81
N LEU A 185 9.75 16.36 11.62
CA LEU A 185 9.00 16.44 10.39
C LEU A 185 8.16 15.16 10.20
N PRO A 186 6.92 15.29 9.70
CA PRO A 186 6.14 14.12 9.34
C PRO A 186 6.86 13.27 8.28
N LEU A 187 6.91 11.95 8.50
CA LEU A 187 7.59 11.01 7.61
C LEU A 187 6.97 11.00 6.20
N GLY A 188 5.63 11.09 6.11
CA GLY A 188 4.90 11.14 4.86
C GLY A 188 5.27 12.36 3.99
N LEU A 189 5.62 13.49 4.61
CA LEU A 189 6.09 14.69 3.90
C LEU A 189 7.45 14.43 3.25
N VAL A 190 8.39 13.82 3.98
CA VAL A 190 9.74 13.51 3.48
C VAL A 190 9.66 12.48 2.35
N THR A 191 8.88 11.39 2.55
CA THR A 191 8.74 10.34 1.53
C THR A 191 8.04 10.85 0.27
N SER A 192 7.07 11.75 0.39
CA SER A 192 6.39 12.36 -0.75
C SER A 192 7.30 13.36 -1.50
N ALA A 193 8.06 14.17 -0.77
CA ALA A 193 8.98 15.14 -1.38
C ALA A 193 10.06 14.46 -2.24
N ILE A 194 10.52 13.28 -1.83
CA ILE A 194 11.49 12.48 -2.58
C ILE A 194 10.78 11.59 -3.62
N GLY A 195 9.68 10.97 -3.23
CA GLY A 195 8.97 9.97 -4.02
C GLY A 195 8.30 10.53 -5.27
N VAL A 196 7.68 11.73 -5.20
CA VAL A 196 7.02 12.35 -6.36
C VAL A 196 8.00 12.65 -7.50
N PRO A 197 9.14 13.36 -7.27
CA PRO A 197 10.11 13.59 -8.34
C PRO A 197 10.70 12.30 -8.90
N ALA A 198 11.02 11.33 -8.02
CA ALA A 198 11.54 10.03 -8.43
C ALA A 198 10.53 9.27 -9.32
N PHE A 199 9.24 9.29 -8.97
CA PHE A 199 8.18 8.66 -9.75
C PHE A 199 8.00 9.33 -11.12
N ILE A 200 8.00 10.66 -11.17
CA ILE A 200 7.91 11.41 -12.44
C ILE A 200 9.10 11.09 -13.35
N TRP A 201 10.29 11.00 -12.78
CA TRP A 201 11.49 10.64 -13.53
C TRP A 201 11.42 9.21 -14.09
N LEU A 202 10.96 8.24 -13.29
CA LEU A 202 10.74 6.85 -13.72
C LEU A 202 9.73 6.76 -14.86
N LEU A 203 8.60 7.48 -14.76
CA LEU A 203 7.58 7.49 -15.80
C LEU A 203 8.09 8.10 -17.13
N ARG A 204 8.93 9.13 -17.05
CA ARG A 204 9.52 9.73 -18.27
C ARG A 204 10.50 8.79 -18.97
N ARG A 205 11.25 7.98 -18.22
CA ARG A 205 12.17 6.99 -18.79
C ARG A 205 11.45 5.83 -19.49
N GLN A 206 10.25 5.46 -19.06
CA GLN A 206 9.47 4.39 -19.71
C GLN A 206 8.88 4.78 -21.07
N LYS A 207 8.72 6.07 -21.37
CA LYS A 207 8.23 6.53 -22.67
C LYS A 207 9.28 6.51 -23.79
N GLY A 208 10.48 6.04 -23.52
CA GLY A 208 11.60 5.96 -24.45
C GLY A 208 11.94 4.55 -24.96
N ILE A 209 11.01 3.58 -24.83
CA ILE A 209 11.13 2.22 -25.41
C ILE A 209 9.94 1.98 -26.32
#